data_fa8db7df06c91366ac75cc0535d58139
#
_entry.id   fa8db7df06c91366ac75cc0535d58139
#
_cell.length_a   1.000
_cell.length_b   1.000
_cell.length_c   1.000
_cell.angle_alpha   90.00
_cell.angle_beta   90.00
_cell.angle_gamma   90.00
#
_symmetry.space_group_name_H-M   'P 1'
#
loop_
_entity.id
_entity.type
_entity.pdbx_description
1 polymer ?
#
loop_
_entity_poly.entity_id
_entity_poly.type
_entity_poly.pdbx_seq_one_letter_code
_entity_poly.pdbx_strand_id
1 'polypeptide(L)'
;MLKLYIGNKNYSSWSMRPWVLLRQAGIPFEEVKIRFDSFDADSEFRKKAGSVNPAGKVPVLDDNGVIVWDTLAIAEYLAERFPEKNLWPQSVQARARARSVCAEMHSGFGALRAACPMNIEADLTGTGQLIWRDKPAVRSDVARLIAMWRELLAEPLGSMDAAGPLLSKNAAAGGGFLFGSFGIADAFFAPVCMRLKNYALPVPADITAYVQRVSALPGVQDWINGALAENDFREFEELYRMKR
;
A
#
# COMPACT_ATOMS: atom_id res chain seq x y z
N MET A 1 21.19 -8.50 7.24
CA MET A 1 19.73 -8.69 7.45
C MET A 1 19.04 -7.40 7.07
N LEU A 2 17.93 -7.46 6.31
CA LEU A 2 17.18 -6.26 5.93
C LEU A 2 16.61 -5.57 7.16
N LYS A 3 16.66 -4.23 7.19
CA LYS A 3 15.93 -3.40 8.16
C LYS A 3 14.98 -2.49 7.41
N LEU A 4 13.75 -2.41 7.88
CA LEU A 4 12.76 -1.49 7.32
C LEU A 4 12.36 -0.46 8.36
N TYR A 5 12.76 0.79 8.14
CA TYR A 5 12.35 1.93 8.97
C TYR A 5 10.96 2.38 8.55
N ILE A 6 10.04 2.43 9.49
CA ILE A 6 8.63 2.78 9.27
C ILE A 6 8.15 3.85 10.25
N GLY A 7 7.07 4.56 9.88
CA GLY A 7 6.32 5.40 10.82
C GLY A 7 5.24 4.61 11.56
N ASN A 8 4.40 5.32 12.33
CA ASN A 8 3.27 4.74 13.02
C ASN A 8 2.34 3.99 12.04
N LYS A 9 2.05 2.72 12.35
CA LYS A 9 1.25 1.85 11.47
C LYS A 9 -0.17 2.34 11.27
N ASN A 10 -0.74 3.03 12.24
CA ASN A 10 -2.08 3.59 12.12
C ASN A 10 -2.18 4.60 10.96
N TYR A 11 -1.12 5.38 10.71
CA TYR A 11 -1.14 6.54 9.81
C TYR A 11 -0.26 6.40 8.57
N SER A 12 0.87 5.66 8.68
CA SER A 12 1.89 5.65 7.65
C SER A 12 1.54 4.77 6.45
N SER A 13 0.73 5.29 5.54
CA SER A 13 0.36 4.58 4.31
C SER A 13 1.55 4.29 3.38
N TRP A 14 2.59 5.10 3.42
CA TRP A 14 3.81 4.87 2.65
C TRP A 14 4.60 3.69 3.21
N SER A 15 4.74 3.60 4.54
CA SER A 15 5.43 2.48 5.18
C SER A 15 4.69 1.14 5.02
N MET A 16 3.35 1.17 4.97
CA MET A 16 2.53 -0.03 4.79
C MET A 16 2.89 -0.81 3.52
N ARG A 17 3.20 -0.11 2.42
CA ARG A 17 3.46 -0.74 1.11
C ARG A 17 4.64 -1.72 1.14
N PRO A 18 5.87 -1.30 1.41
CA PRO A 18 7.00 -2.24 1.44
C PRO A 18 6.92 -3.20 2.61
N TRP A 19 6.33 -2.81 3.73
CA TRP A 19 6.16 -3.68 4.87
C TRP A 19 5.25 -4.89 4.55
N VAL A 20 4.09 -4.62 3.96
CA VAL A 20 3.14 -5.68 3.53
C VAL A 20 3.77 -6.52 2.43
N LEU A 21 4.50 -5.92 1.50
CA LEU A 21 5.20 -6.64 0.44
C LEU A 21 6.20 -7.65 1.01
N LEU A 22 7.09 -7.21 1.89
CA LEU A 22 8.09 -8.06 2.54
C LEU A 22 7.42 -9.18 3.35
N ARG A 23 6.43 -8.83 4.16
CA ARG A 23 5.73 -9.78 5.04
C ARG A 23 4.99 -10.85 4.24
N GLN A 24 4.24 -10.45 3.22
CA GLN A 24 3.44 -11.34 2.39
C GLN A 24 4.32 -12.23 1.48
N ALA A 25 5.46 -11.71 1.01
CA ALA A 25 6.43 -12.49 0.23
C ALA A 25 7.30 -13.43 1.08
N GLY A 26 7.17 -13.40 2.41
CA GLY A 26 7.98 -14.19 3.33
C GLY A 26 9.47 -13.82 3.28
N ILE A 27 9.77 -12.54 3.07
CA ILE A 27 11.13 -12.00 3.12
C ILE A 27 11.39 -11.50 4.54
N PRO A 28 12.36 -12.10 5.28
CA PRO A 28 12.64 -11.71 6.66
C PRO A 28 13.28 -10.33 6.73
N PHE A 29 12.82 -9.51 7.68
CA PHE A 29 13.37 -8.19 7.96
C PHE A 29 13.17 -7.79 9.43
N GLU A 30 14.00 -6.89 9.90
CA GLU A 30 13.86 -6.20 11.17
C GLU A 30 13.02 -4.94 10.95
N GLU A 31 11.96 -4.77 11.75
CA GLU A 31 11.16 -3.54 11.76
C GLU A 31 11.78 -2.54 12.72
N VAL A 32 12.02 -1.32 12.24
CA VAL A 32 12.48 -0.20 13.07
C VAL A 32 11.46 0.93 12.99
N LYS A 33 10.72 1.15 14.08
CA LYS A 33 9.72 2.22 14.14
C LYS A 33 10.36 3.57 14.50
N ILE A 34 10.16 4.58 13.64
CA ILE A 34 10.40 5.99 13.93
C ILE A 34 9.04 6.64 14.20
N ARG A 35 8.75 6.88 15.46
CA ARG A 35 7.47 7.43 15.90
C ARG A 35 7.27 8.84 15.40
N PHE A 36 6.09 9.13 14.89
CA PHE A 36 5.66 10.47 14.50
C PHE A 36 5.41 11.34 15.76
N ASP A 37 6.09 12.45 15.87
CA ASP A 37 5.83 13.49 16.86
C ASP A 37 5.30 14.77 16.21
N SER A 38 5.96 15.23 15.14
CA SER A 38 5.45 16.21 14.20
C SER A 38 6.18 16.06 12.86
N PHE A 39 5.80 16.85 11.84
CA PHE A 39 6.52 16.91 10.56
C PHE A 39 7.35 18.21 10.40
N ASP A 40 7.51 18.97 11.47
CA ASP A 40 8.35 20.16 11.50
C ASP A 40 9.82 19.81 11.30
N ALA A 41 10.60 20.75 10.79
CA ALA A 41 12.00 20.52 10.43
C ALA A 41 12.87 20.09 11.61
N ASP A 42 12.54 20.52 12.80
CA ASP A 42 13.25 20.28 14.07
C ASP A 42 12.68 19.13 14.91
N SER A 43 11.65 18.44 14.41
CA SER A 43 11.02 17.31 15.11
C SER A 43 11.99 16.14 15.32
N GLU A 44 11.76 15.35 16.35
CA GLU A 44 12.54 14.14 16.60
C GLU A 44 12.37 13.11 15.48
N PHE A 45 11.16 13.04 14.89
CA PHE A 45 10.92 12.23 13.70
C PHE A 45 11.85 12.64 12.55
N ARG A 46 11.91 13.94 12.22
CA ARG A 46 12.75 14.45 11.14
C ARG A 46 14.25 14.21 11.39
N LYS A 47 14.71 14.43 12.62
CA LYS A 47 16.11 14.16 13.01
C LYS A 47 16.45 12.68 12.83
N LYS A 48 15.61 11.78 13.37
CA LYS A 48 15.83 10.32 13.26
C LYS A 48 15.72 9.82 11.82
N ALA A 49 14.71 10.22 11.07
CA ALA A 49 14.57 9.83 9.68
C ALA A 49 15.73 10.41 8.82
N GLY A 50 16.14 11.66 9.10
CA GLY A 50 17.26 12.33 8.43
C GLY A 50 18.63 11.70 8.72
N SER A 51 18.80 11.04 9.87
CA SER A 51 20.02 10.28 10.15
C SER A 51 20.14 8.99 9.35
N VAL A 52 19.03 8.50 8.81
CA VAL A 52 18.97 7.26 8.00
C VAL A 52 18.99 7.58 6.51
N ASN A 53 18.31 8.63 6.07
CA ASN A 53 18.26 9.02 4.66
C ASN A 53 18.13 10.55 4.50
N PRO A 54 18.68 11.14 3.42
CA PRO A 54 18.68 12.60 3.24
C PRO A 54 17.30 13.22 3.02
N ALA A 55 16.28 12.43 2.65
CA ALA A 55 14.92 12.94 2.47
C ALA A 55 14.18 13.16 3.81
N GLY A 56 14.70 12.61 4.92
CA GLY A 56 14.09 12.71 6.25
C GLY A 56 12.66 12.15 6.31
N LYS A 57 12.42 11.06 5.60
CA LYS A 57 11.10 10.43 5.45
C LYS A 57 11.19 8.92 5.66
N VAL A 58 10.04 8.31 5.87
CA VAL A 58 9.85 6.85 5.89
C VAL A 58 8.88 6.45 4.78
N PRO A 59 8.95 5.21 4.26
CA PRO A 59 9.85 4.12 4.64
C PRO A 59 11.28 4.28 4.11
N VAL A 60 12.22 3.58 4.77
CA VAL A 60 13.59 3.40 4.30
C VAL A 60 13.97 1.95 4.49
N LEU A 61 14.55 1.35 3.48
CA LEU A 61 15.15 0.02 3.55
C LEU A 61 16.66 0.15 3.71
N ASP A 62 17.21 -0.59 4.67
CA ASP A 62 18.65 -0.78 4.83
C ASP A 62 19.00 -2.25 4.59
N ASP A 63 19.75 -2.54 3.54
CA ASP A 63 20.33 -3.87 3.30
C ASP A 63 21.84 -3.81 3.55
N ASN A 64 22.24 -4.02 4.82
CA ASN A 64 23.63 -4.06 5.25
C ASN A 64 24.42 -2.82 4.79
N GLY A 65 23.84 -1.64 4.94
CA GLY A 65 24.42 -0.34 4.59
C GLY A 65 24.03 0.18 3.21
N VAL A 66 23.33 -0.59 2.39
CA VAL A 66 22.69 -0.10 1.17
C VAL A 66 21.36 0.53 1.55
N ILE A 67 21.31 1.85 1.56
CA ILE A 67 20.13 2.63 1.96
C ILE A 67 19.25 2.92 0.74
N VAL A 68 18.02 2.44 0.75
CA VAL A 68 17.04 2.63 -0.33
C VAL A 68 15.80 3.36 0.21
N TRP A 69 15.44 4.44 -0.40
CA TRP A 69 14.19 5.19 -0.23
C TRP A 69 13.78 5.65 -1.61
N ASP A 70 12.72 5.86 -1.87
CA ASP A 70 11.31 5.91 -1.71
C ASP A 70 10.64 4.50 -1.87
N THR A 71 9.31 4.45 -1.67
CA THR A 71 8.52 3.21 -1.72
C THR A 71 8.66 2.45 -3.06
N LEU A 72 8.70 3.17 -4.19
CA LEU A 72 8.83 2.55 -5.51
C LEU A 72 10.25 2.01 -5.72
N ALA A 73 11.26 2.77 -5.30
CA ALA A 73 12.65 2.31 -5.35
C ALA A 73 12.88 1.09 -4.46
N ILE A 74 12.27 1.06 -3.26
CA ILE A 74 12.32 -0.12 -2.37
C ILE A 74 11.69 -1.34 -3.06
N ALA A 75 10.53 -1.17 -3.71
CA ALA A 75 9.86 -2.27 -4.41
C ALA A 75 10.69 -2.83 -5.58
N GLU A 76 11.32 -1.95 -6.38
CA GLU A 76 12.23 -2.36 -7.45
C GLU A 76 13.47 -3.07 -6.91
N TYR A 77 14.11 -2.50 -5.88
CA TYR A 77 15.26 -3.12 -5.24
C TYR A 77 14.93 -4.53 -4.71
N LEU A 78 13.79 -4.69 -4.05
CA LEU A 78 13.36 -6.01 -3.56
C LEU A 78 13.09 -6.99 -4.70
N ALA A 79 12.51 -6.55 -5.80
CA ALA A 79 12.27 -7.40 -6.97
C ALA A 79 13.57 -7.88 -7.64
N GLU A 80 14.59 -7.03 -7.69
CA GLU A 80 15.92 -7.38 -8.19
C GLU A 80 16.68 -8.30 -7.21
N ARG A 81 16.57 -8.01 -5.91
CA ARG A 81 17.26 -8.72 -4.85
C ARG A 81 16.73 -10.13 -4.58
N PHE A 82 15.43 -10.34 -4.84
CA PHE A 82 14.71 -11.60 -4.61
C PHE A 82 13.92 -12.02 -5.86
N PRO A 83 14.58 -12.29 -6.99
CA PRO A 83 13.90 -12.62 -8.24
C PRO A 83 13.02 -13.87 -8.15
N GLU A 84 13.37 -14.82 -7.29
CA GLU A 84 12.59 -16.04 -7.04
C GLU A 84 11.22 -15.77 -6.40
N LYS A 85 11.01 -14.59 -5.82
CA LYS A 85 9.73 -14.19 -5.21
C LYS A 85 8.71 -13.71 -6.23
N ASN A 86 9.13 -13.45 -7.48
CA ASN A 86 8.25 -13.01 -8.57
C ASN A 86 7.36 -11.82 -8.17
N LEU A 87 7.95 -10.81 -7.53
CA LEU A 87 7.21 -9.65 -6.98
C LEU A 87 6.57 -8.78 -8.08
N TRP A 88 7.14 -8.76 -9.29
CA TRP A 88 6.54 -8.23 -10.50
C TRP A 88 6.03 -9.36 -11.41
N PRO A 89 5.03 -9.09 -12.30
CA PRO A 89 4.63 -10.01 -13.34
C PRO A 89 5.79 -10.42 -14.24
N GLN A 90 5.77 -11.68 -14.72
CA GLN A 90 6.87 -12.22 -15.55
C GLN A 90 6.86 -11.67 -16.97
N SER A 91 5.68 -11.46 -17.56
CA SER A 91 5.60 -10.90 -18.91
C SER A 91 6.03 -9.43 -18.93
N VAL A 92 6.73 -9.03 -19.99
CA VAL A 92 7.21 -7.66 -20.16
C VAL A 92 6.05 -6.67 -20.19
N GLN A 93 4.96 -7.01 -20.87
CA GLN A 93 3.77 -6.17 -21.00
C GLN A 93 3.06 -5.99 -19.66
N ALA A 94 2.77 -7.10 -18.97
CA ALA A 94 2.13 -7.07 -17.65
C ALA A 94 3.00 -6.32 -16.62
N ARG A 95 4.32 -6.55 -16.65
CA ARG A 95 5.27 -5.86 -15.78
C ARG A 95 5.33 -4.35 -16.05
N ALA A 96 5.36 -3.95 -17.33
CA ALA A 96 5.32 -2.53 -17.70
C ALA A 96 4.02 -1.87 -17.19
N ARG A 97 2.88 -2.55 -17.36
CA ARG A 97 1.59 -2.07 -16.88
C ARG A 97 1.53 -2.01 -15.35
N ALA A 98 2.04 -3.03 -14.65
CA ALA A 98 2.12 -3.03 -13.20
C ALA A 98 2.93 -1.84 -12.65
N ARG A 99 4.07 -1.53 -13.28
CA ARG A 99 4.86 -0.33 -12.96
C ARG A 99 4.08 0.96 -13.23
N SER A 100 3.34 1.03 -14.34
CA SER A 100 2.54 2.22 -14.67
C SER A 100 1.47 2.49 -13.63
N VAL A 101 0.70 1.47 -13.21
CA VAL A 101 -0.35 1.66 -12.20
C VAL A 101 0.22 1.95 -10.80
N CYS A 102 1.39 1.39 -10.47
CA CYS A 102 2.10 1.73 -9.24
C CYS A 102 2.60 3.19 -9.25
N ALA A 103 3.13 3.66 -10.37
CA ALA A 103 3.56 5.05 -10.55
C ALA A 103 2.37 6.02 -10.50
N GLU A 104 1.24 5.65 -11.11
CA GLU A 104 -0.02 6.42 -11.02
C GLU A 104 -0.50 6.51 -9.57
N MET A 105 -0.48 5.40 -8.80
CA MET A 105 -0.81 5.45 -7.37
C MET A 105 0.18 6.28 -6.57
N HIS A 106 1.45 6.24 -6.93
CA HIS A 106 2.51 6.97 -6.25
C HIS A 106 2.34 8.49 -6.36
N SER A 107 2.04 8.98 -7.56
CA SER A 107 1.95 10.42 -7.87
C SER A 107 0.53 10.98 -7.86
N GLY A 108 -0.48 10.14 -8.07
CA GLY A 108 -1.88 10.53 -8.28
C GLY A 108 -2.77 10.38 -7.04
N PHE A 109 -4.09 10.42 -7.30
CA PHE A 109 -5.16 10.25 -6.31
C PHE A 109 -5.06 11.23 -5.14
N GLY A 110 -4.65 12.47 -5.45
CA GLY A 110 -4.38 13.52 -4.46
C GLY A 110 -5.60 13.90 -3.64
N ALA A 111 -6.78 13.94 -4.25
CA ALA A 111 -8.02 14.29 -3.58
C ALA A 111 -8.44 13.21 -2.57
N LEU A 112 -8.38 11.95 -2.97
CA LEU A 112 -8.64 10.82 -2.08
C LEU A 112 -7.65 10.77 -0.92
N ARG A 113 -6.36 10.93 -1.20
CA ARG A 113 -5.30 10.85 -0.19
C ARG A 113 -5.39 11.99 0.84
N ALA A 114 -5.72 13.20 0.39
CA ALA A 114 -5.86 14.37 1.26
C ALA A 114 -7.15 14.33 2.08
N ALA A 115 -8.28 13.94 1.45
CA ALA A 115 -9.57 13.93 2.15
C ALA A 115 -9.79 12.67 3.01
N CYS A 116 -9.13 11.58 2.68
CA CYS A 116 -9.24 10.30 3.40
C CYS A 116 -7.84 9.81 3.80
N PRO A 117 -7.12 10.47 4.72
CA PRO A 117 -5.86 9.96 5.23
C PRO A 117 -6.04 8.56 5.81
N MET A 118 -4.99 7.72 5.73
CA MET A 118 -5.07 6.37 6.28
C MET A 118 -5.15 6.46 7.81
N ASN A 119 -6.15 5.82 8.37
CA ASN A 119 -6.31 5.61 9.80
C ASN A 119 -6.88 4.20 9.99
N ILE A 120 -6.09 3.29 10.53
CA ILE A 120 -6.48 1.88 10.65
C ILE A 120 -7.49 1.67 11.79
N GLU A 121 -7.35 2.42 12.86
CA GLU A 121 -8.14 2.27 14.08
C GLU A 121 -9.54 2.86 13.97
N ALA A 122 -9.67 3.99 13.25
CA ALA A 122 -10.89 4.78 13.26
C ALA A 122 -11.99 4.20 12.37
N ASP A 123 -13.22 4.15 12.88
CA ASP A 123 -14.41 4.09 12.05
C ASP A 123 -14.77 5.52 11.58
N LEU A 124 -14.57 5.78 10.31
CA LEU A 124 -14.80 7.07 9.67
C LEU A 124 -15.97 7.03 8.68
N THR A 125 -16.89 6.06 8.85
CA THR A 125 -18.05 5.86 7.97
C THR A 125 -18.89 7.14 7.81
N GLY A 126 -19.23 7.82 8.91
CA GLY A 126 -20.00 9.07 8.86
C GLY A 126 -19.25 10.19 8.13
N THR A 127 -17.95 10.31 8.37
CA THR A 127 -17.06 11.26 7.67
C THR A 127 -16.99 10.93 6.18
N GLY A 128 -16.85 9.66 5.82
CA GLY A 128 -16.81 9.20 4.45
C GLY A 128 -18.08 9.54 3.66
N GLN A 129 -19.26 9.45 4.28
CA GLN A 129 -20.52 9.87 3.67
C GLN A 129 -20.54 11.36 3.32
N LEU A 130 -20.05 12.21 4.22
CA LEU A 130 -19.94 13.66 3.98
C LEU A 130 -18.91 13.97 2.87
N ILE A 131 -17.74 13.33 2.93
CA ILE A 131 -16.71 13.47 1.89
C ILE A 131 -17.27 13.06 0.52
N TRP A 132 -17.96 11.93 0.46
CA TRP A 132 -18.55 11.44 -0.78
C TRP A 132 -19.58 12.41 -1.36
N ARG A 133 -20.43 12.97 -0.50
CA ARG A 133 -21.42 13.99 -0.91
C ARG A 133 -20.75 15.26 -1.43
N ASP A 134 -19.78 15.82 -0.70
CA ASP A 134 -19.31 17.18 -0.84
C ASP A 134 -18.03 17.35 -1.69
N LYS A 135 -17.27 16.26 -1.93
CA LYS A 135 -15.98 16.31 -2.62
C LYS A 135 -16.01 15.56 -3.97
N PRO A 136 -16.40 16.22 -5.08
CA PRO A 136 -16.46 15.58 -6.40
C PRO A 136 -15.09 15.04 -6.86
N ALA A 137 -13.98 15.70 -6.50
CA ALA A 137 -12.65 15.24 -6.84
C ALA A 137 -12.30 13.87 -6.20
N VAL A 138 -12.82 13.59 -5.00
CA VAL A 138 -12.67 12.25 -4.38
C VAL A 138 -13.45 11.21 -5.17
N ARG A 139 -14.67 11.54 -5.62
CA ARG A 139 -15.45 10.64 -6.49
C ARG A 139 -14.73 10.34 -7.79
N SER A 140 -14.08 11.35 -8.38
CA SER A 140 -13.26 11.16 -9.60
C SER A 140 -12.08 10.23 -9.38
N ASP A 141 -11.35 10.40 -8.28
CA ASP A 141 -10.24 9.52 -7.92
C ASP A 141 -10.73 8.07 -7.72
N VAL A 142 -11.84 7.88 -6.99
CA VAL A 142 -12.42 6.55 -6.77
C VAL A 142 -12.93 5.93 -8.07
N ALA A 143 -13.56 6.72 -8.95
CA ALA A 143 -14.00 6.25 -10.27
C ALA A 143 -12.81 5.76 -11.12
N ARG A 144 -11.69 6.50 -11.10
CA ARG A 144 -10.45 6.09 -11.79
C ARG A 144 -9.88 4.78 -11.23
N LEU A 145 -9.86 4.62 -9.89
CA LEU A 145 -9.45 3.38 -9.22
C LEU A 145 -10.33 2.20 -9.64
N ILE A 146 -11.63 2.37 -9.62
CA ILE A 146 -12.60 1.34 -10.04
C ILE A 146 -12.35 0.90 -11.48
N ALA A 147 -12.22 1.86 -12.40
CA ALA A 147 -11.96 1.58 -13.81
C ALA A 147 -10.65 0.79 -13.99
N MET A 148 -9.56 1.25 -13.35
CA MET A 148 -8.25 0.60 -13.39
C MET A 148 -8.31 -0.84 -12.84
N TRP A 149 -8.88 -1.02 -11.65
CA TRP A 149 -8.92 -2.33 -11.01
C TRP A 149 -9.82 -3.30 -11.76
N ARG A 150 -10.97 -2.85 -12.29
CA ARG A 150 -11.83 -3.70 -13.12
C ARG A 150 -11.14 -4.20 -14.36
N GLU A 151 -10.42 -3.32 -15.05
CA GLU A 151 -9.65 -3.70 -16.22
C GLU A 151 -8.61 -4.78 -15.88
N LEU A 152 -7.83 -4.60 -14.80
CA LEU A 152 -6.79 -5.54 -14.39
C LEU A 152 -7.36 -6.87 -13.85
N LEU A 153 -8.48 -6.82 -13.13
CA LEU A 153 -9.13 -8.01 -12.58
C LEU A 153 -9.90 -8.83 -13.65
N ALA A 154 -10.32 -8.19 -14.75
CA ALA A 154 -11.03 -8.83 -15.84
C ALA A 154 -10.08 -9.47 -16.88
N GLU A 155 -8.81 -9.10 -16.94
CA GLU A 155 -7.87 -9.66 -17.89
C GLU A 155 -7.57 -11.13 -17.57
N PRO A 156 -7.80 -12.06 -18.53
CA PRO A 156 -7.37 -13.43 -18.38
C PRO A 156 -5.83 -13.46 -18.37
N LEU A 157 -5.24 -14.05 -17.34
CA LEU A 157 -3.79 -14.18 -17.18
C LEU A 157 -3.06 -14.87 -18.37
N GLY A 158 -3.79 -15.53 -19.26
CA GLY A 158 -3.26 -16.19 -20.44
C GLY A 158 -3.26 -15.37 -21.73
N SER A 159 -3.87 -14.18 -21.76
CA SER A 159 -3.96 -13.38 -22.99
C SER A 159 -2.73 -12.49 -23.23
N MET A 160 -1.87 -12.32 -22.24
CA MET A 160 -0.67 -11.47 -22.32
C MET A 160 0.65 -12.27 -22.46
N ASP A 161 0.63 -13.58 -22.33
CA ASP A 161 1.81 -14.41 -22.43
C ASP A 161 1.71 -15.38 -23.62
N ALA A 162 2.37 -15.05 -24.73
CA ALA A 162 2.63 -15.99 -25.82
C ALA A 162 3.66 -17.08 -25.46
N ALA A 163 4.08 -17.17 -24.20
CA ALA A 163 5.12 -18.06 -23.71
C ALA A 163 4.63 -18.99 -22.59
N GLY A 164 3.81 -19.99 -22.96
CA GLY A 164 3.76 -21.29 -22.29
C GLY A 164 2.89 -21.46 -21.03
N PRO A 165 2.53 -22.72 -20.73
CA PRO A 165 1.47 -23.12 -19.79
C PRO A 165 1.84 -23.07 -18.29
N LEU A 166 2.91 -22.39 -17.88
CA LEU A 166 3.40 -22.42 -16.48
C LEU A 166 2.60 -21.53 -15.52
N LEU A 167 1.83 -20.56 -16.02
CA LEU A 167 1.01 -19.68 -15.17
C LEU A 167 -0.40 -20.22 -14.89
N SER A 168 -0.87 -21.21 -15.64
CA SER A 168 -2.21 -21.78 -15.47
C SER A 168 -2.39 -22.59 -14.18
N LYS A 169 -1.31 -23.07 -13.56
CA LYS A 169 -1.38 -23.86 -12.30
C LYS A 169 -1.59 -23.01 -11.06
N ASN A 170 -1.25 -21.71 -11.10
CA ASN A 170 -1.45 -20.80 -9.98
C ASN A 170 -2.79 -20.03 -10.06
N ALA A 171 -3.43 -19.98 -11.22
CA ALA A 171 -4.73 -19.36 -11.39
C ALA A 171 -5.85 -20.07 -10.60
N ALA A 172 -5.71 -21.36 -10.37
CA ALA A 172 -6.70 -22.13 -9.59
C ALA A 172 -6.55 -21.96 -8.06
N ALA A 173 -5.40 -21.48 -7.57
CA ALA A 173 -5.12 -21.37 -6.14
C ALA A 173 -5.05 -19.92 -5.61
N GLY A 174 -5.13 -18.87 -6.45
CA GLY A 174 -4.87 -17.50 -6.02
C GLY A 174 -5.47 -16.39 -6.88
N GLY A 175 -6.39 -16.68 -7.78
CA GLY A 175 -6.99 -15.71 -8.69
C GLY A 175 -7.73 -14.57 -7.98
N GLY A 176 -7.58 -13.32 -8.49
CA GLY A 176 -8.32 -12.16 -8.01
C GLY A 176 -7.46 -11.04 -7.44
N PHE A 177 -6.15 -11.07 -7.64
CA PHE A 177 -5.24 -9.95 -7.50
C PHE A 177 -5.02 -9.25 -8.84
N LEU A 178 -4.52 -8.01 -8.81
CA LEU A 178 -4.47 -7.14 -10.00
C LEU A 178 -3.69 -7.74 -11.18
N PHE A 179 -2.71 -8.58 -10.90
CA PHE A 179 -1.94 -9.32 -11.90
C PHE A 179 -1.92 -10.83 -11.61
N GLY A 180 -3.06 -11.34 -11.13
CA GLY A 180 -3.31 -12.75 -10.88
C GLY A 180 -2.92 -13.23 -9.49
N SER A 181 -1.66 -13.15 -9.12
CA SER A 181 -1.16 -13.39 -7.77
C SER A 181 -0.80 -12.08 -7.07
N PHE A 182 -0.76 -12.12 -5.73
CA PHE A 182 -0.31 -10.96 -4.95
C PHE A 182 1.09 -10.52 -5.38
N GLY A 183 1.25 -9.22 -5.60
CA GLY A 183 2.51 -8.63 -5.99
C GLY A 183 2.65 -7.18 -5.53
N ILE A 184 3.65 -6.48 -6.09
CA ILE A 184 3.95 -5.08 -5.76
C ILE A 184 2.73 -4.19 -5.99
N ALA A 185 1.96 -4.41 -7.07
CA ALA A 185 0.78 -3.60 -7.34
C ALA A 185 -0.26 -3.69 -6.21
N ASP A 186 -0.56 -4.90 -5.71
CA ASP A 186 -1.52 -5.08 -4.61
C ASP A 186 -1.00 -4.45 -3.31
N ALA A 187 0.30 -4.56 -3.03
CA ALA A 187 0.93 -3.90 -1.88
C ALA A 187 0.84 -2.36 -1.97
N PHE A 188 0.97 -1.79 -3.19
CA PHE A 188 0.81 -0.35 -3.42
C PHE A 188 -0.61 0.14 -3.18
N PHE A 189 -1.61 -0.70 -3.49
CA PHE A 189 -3.01 -0.37 -3.28
C PHE A 189 -3.56 -0.81 -1.91
N ALA A 190 -2.83 -1.56 -1.09
CA ALA A 190 -3.27 -1.97 0.24
C ALA A 190 -3.71 -0.77 1.12
N PRO A 191 -2.98 0.37 1.20
CA PRO A 191 -3.44 1.55 1.92
C PRO A 191 -4.72 2.16 1.35
N VAL A 192 -4.97 2.02 0.04
CA VAL A 192 -6.21 2.48 -0.61
C VAL A 192 -7.37 1.60 -0.17
N CYS A 193 -7.17 0.28 -0.11
CA CYS A 193 -8.18 -0.64 0.42
C CYS A 193 -8.58 -0.27 1.85
N MET A 194 -7.62 0.11 2.70
CA MET A 194 -7.91 0.59 4.06
C MET A 194 -8.75 1.86 4.05
N ARG A 195 -8.43 2.84 3.18
CA ARG A 195 -9.23 4.06 3.03
C ARG A 195 -10.66 3.76 2.61
N LEU A 196 -10.83 2.97 1.53
CA LEU A 196 -12.16 2.61 1.04
C LEU A 196 -13.01 1.93 2.13
N LYS A 197 -12.39 1.05 2.93
CA LYS A 197 -13.04 0.33 4.02
C LYS A 197 -13.40 1.25 5.18
N ASN A 198 -12.43 1.99 5.73
CA ASN A 198 -12.62 2.72 7.00
C ASN A 198 -13.48 3.98 6.84
N TYR A 199 -13.50 4.56 5.63
CA TYR A 199 -14.42 5.66 5.28
C TYR A 199 -15.74 5.15 4.67
N ALA A 200 -15.90 3.84 4.48
CA ALA A 200 -17.05 3.22 3.81
C ALA A 200 -17.41 3.91 2.48
N LEU A 201 -16.37 4.26 1.67
CA LEU A 201 -16.61 4.91 0.39
C LEU A 201 -17.32 3.95 -0.57
N PRO A 202 -18.37 4.43 -1.28
CA PRO A 202 -19.15 3.58 -2.17
C PRO A 202 -18.32 3.04 -3.33
N VAL A 203 -18.24 1.73 -3.43
CA VAL A 203 -17.63 1.00 -4.55
C VAL A 203 -18.51 -0.18 -4.94
N PRO A 204 -18.45 -0.64 -6.21
CA PRO A 204 -19.21 -1.82 -6.65
C PRO A 204 -18.79 -3.12 -5.96
N ALA A 205 -19.67 -4.12 -5.99
CA ALA A 205 -19.47 -5.39 -5.29
C ALA A 205 -18.19 -6.15 -5.71
N ASP A 206 -17.82 -6.11 -6.98
CA ASP A 206 -16.56 -6.69 -7.51
C ASP A 206 -15.33 -6.03 -6.90
N ILE A 207 -15.35 -4.71 -6.73
CA ILE A 207 -14.28 -3.95 -6.08
C ILE A 207 -14.27 -4.21 -4.57
N THR A 208 -15.44 -4.29 -3.94
CA THR A 208 -15.56 -4.69 -2.53
C THR A 208 -14.92 -6.05 -2.28
N ALA A 209 -15.15 -7.02 -3.18
CA ALA A 209 -14.54 -8.35 -3.08
C ALA A 209 -13.01 -8.29 -3.17
N TYR A 210 -12.44 -7.45 -4.05
CA TYR A 210 -10.99 -7.22 -4.11
C TYR A 210 -10.46 -6.59 -2.82
N VAL A 211 -11.12 -5.54 -2.31
CA VAL A 211 -10.75 -4.87 -1.05
C VAL A 211 -10.77 -5.86 0.12
N GLN A 212 -11.78 -6.72 0.19
CA GLN A 212 -11.87 -7.77 1.22
C GLN A 212 -10.73 -8.78 1.10
N ARG A 213 -10.40 -9.22 -0.13
CA ARG A 213 -9.31 -10.15 -0.39
C ARG A 213 -7.97 -9.58 0.03
N VAL A 214 -7.65 -8.35 -0.35
CA VAL A 214 -6.41 -7.67 0.08
C VAL A 214 -6.39 -7.50 1.60
N SER A 215 -7.51 -7.09 2.19
CA SER A 215 -7.61 -6.91 3.65
C SER A 215 -7.43 -8.21 4.43
N ALA A 216 -7.78 -9.36 3.85
CA ALA A 216 -7.67 -10.68 4.49
C ALA A 216 -6.26 -11.30 4.37
N LEU A 217 -5.36 -10.71 3.60
CA LEU A 217 -3.99 -11.21 3.47
C LEU A 217 -3.28 -11.23 4.84
N PRO A 218 -2.57 -12.31 5.19
CA PRO A 218 -1.83 -12.39 6.46
C PRO A 218 -0.93 -11.19 6.73
N GLY A 219 -0.16 -10.73 5.72
CA GLY A 219 0.69 -9.56 5.87
C GLY A 219 -0.09 -8.26 6.11
N VAL A 220 -1.28 -8.10 5.54
CA VAL A 220 -2.15 -6.94 5.80
C VAL A 220 -2.79 -7.03 7.20
N GLN A 221 -3.22 -8.22 7.62
CA GLN A 221 -3.75 -8.45 8.96
C GLN A 221 -2.69 -8.20 10.04
N ASP A 222 -1.46 -8.64 9.82
CA ASP A 222 -0.32 -8.36 10.72
C ASP A 222 -0.06 -6.85 10.85
N TRP A 223 -0.18 -6.09 9.73
CA TRP A 223 -0.09 -4.63 9.77
C TRP A 223 -1.22 -4.01 10.60
N ILE A 224 -2.47 -4.43 10.35
CA ILE A 224 -3.66 -3.95 11.06
C ILE A 224 -3.53 -4.24 12.56
N ASN A 225 -3.19 -5.46 12.93
CA ASN A 225 -3.01 -5.87 14.32
C ASN A 225 -1.90 -5.05 15.00
N GLY A 226 -0.79 -4.82 14.29
CA GLY A 226 0.30 -3.98 14.77
C GLY A 226 -0.14 -2.51 14.96
N ALA A 227 -0.95 -1.96 14.05
CA ALA A 227 -1.48 -0.60 14.17
C ALA A 227 -2.39 -0.46 15.38
N LEU A 228 -3.30 -1.42 15.60
CA LEU A 228 -4.20 -1.43 16.75
C LEU A 228 -3.44 -1.58 18.08
N ALA A 229 -2.38 -2.37 18.11
CA ALA A 229 -1.53 -2.57 19.28
C ALA A 229 -0.66 -1.34 19.64
N GLU A 230 -0.43 -0.41 18.69
CA GLU A 230 0.36 0.81 18.96
C GLU A 230 -0.28 1.68 20.04
N ASN A 231 -1.60 1.76 20.11
CA ASN A 231 -2.32 2.64 21.06
C ASN A 231 -1.76 4.08 21.10
N ASP A 232 -1.36 4.61 19.93
CA ASP A 232 -0.58 5.84 19.81
C ASP A 232 -1.33 6.90 18.99
N PHE A 233 -2.27 7.59 19.63
CA PHE A 233 -3.03 8.69 19.03
C PHE A 233 -2.10 9.87 18.70
N ARG A 234 -2.10 10.30 17.41
CA ARG A 234 -1.33 11.44 16.91
C ARG A 234 -2.29 12.53 16.45
N GLU A 235 -2.56 13.50 17.31
CA GLU A 235 -3.53 14.58 17.07
C GLU A 235 -3.32 15.28 15.71
N PHE A 236 -2.08 15.55 15.33
CA PHE A 236 -1.75 16.21 14.06
C PHE A 236 -2.01 15.34 12.80
N GLU A 237 -2.21 14.04 12.95
CA GLU A 237 -2.62 13.11 11.89
C GLU A 237 -4.14 12.86 11.89
N GLU A 238 -4.85 13.35 12.91
CA GLU A 238 -6.27 13.09 13.11
C GLU A 238 -7.14 14.25 12.61
N LEU A 239 -7.42 14.25 11.30
CA LEU A 239 -8.26 15.31 10.71
C LEU A 239 -9.71 15.29 11.21
N TYR A 240 -10.19 14.16 11.73
CA TYR A 240 -11.61 13.92 11.99
C TYR A 240 -11.92 13.42 13.40
N ARG A 241 -10.91 13.27 14.24
CA ARG A 241 -11.07 12.87 15.65
C ARG A 241 -10.33 13.83 16.57
N MET A 242 -10.96 14.21 17.68
CA MET A 242 -10.35 15.03 18.72
C MET A 242 -9.73 14.20 19.85
N LYS A 243 -10.08 12.92 19.90
CA LYS A 243 -9.59 11.94 20.87
C LYS A 243 -9.72 10.53 20.31
N ARG A 244 -9.03 9.61 20.92
CA ARG A 244 -9.13 8.19 20.65
C ARG A 244 -10.48 7.61 21.01
#